data_68ea05be90b64d0b0327ff7296e78f22
#
_entry.id   68ea05be90b64d0b0327ff7296e78f22
#
_cell.length_a   1.000
_cell.length_b   1.000
_cell.length_c   1.000
_cell.angle_alpha   90.00
_cell.angle_beta   90.00
_cell.angle_gamma   90.00
#
_symmetry.space_group_name_H-M   'P 1'
#
loop_
_entity.id
_entity.type
_entity.pdbx_description
1 polymer ?
#
loop_
_entity_poly.entity_id
_entity_poly.type
_entity_poly.pdbx_seq_one_letter_code
_entity_poly.pdbx_strand_id
1 'polypeptide(L)'
;MKFIIDNIFLVALALVSGGALLLPYLQQRGNKLTLLQATQMLNQGKTLVLDVRAAEQFAAGHLRDARNIPLKELPQRIGELDKLKGRPVIVVCQNGTQAMKAEAALKKAGFTDVYGLRGGIAAWQGQGLPLITKEAK
;
A
#
# COMPACT_ATOMS: atom_id res chain seq x y z
N MET A 1 -44.77 1.61 5.59
CA MET A 1 -44.34 1.70 7.01
C MET A 1 -44.62 0.42 7.76
N LYS A 2 -45.86 -0.07 7.72
CA LYS A 2 -46.21 -1.32 8.41
C LYS A 2 -45.37 -2.51 7.97
N PHE A 3 -45.07 -2.62 6.67
CA PHE A 3 -44.23 -3.68 6.12
C PHE A 3 -42.82 -3.70 6.76
N ILE A 4 -42.21 -2.53 6.91
CA ILE A 4 -40.86 -2.39 7.49
C ILE A 4 -40.89 -2.77 8.97
N ILE A 5 -41.90 -2.35 9.70
CA ILE A 5 -42.04 -2.65 11.13
C ILE A 5 -42.27 -4.15 11.35
N ASP A 6 -43.12 -4.76 10.53
CA ASP A 6 -43.44 -6.19 10.64
C ASP A 6 -42.25 -7.08 10.26
N ASN A 7 -41.33 -6.55 9.46
CA ASN A 7 -40.16 -7.32 8.97
C ASN A 7 -38.83 -6.69 9.40
N ILE A 8 -38.83 -5.98 10.54
CA ILE A 8 -37.67 -5.25 11.02
C ILE A 8 -36.42 -6.14 11.17
N PHE A 9 -36.63 -7.39 11.61
CA PHE A 9 -35.49 -8.32 11.75
C PHE A 9 -34.89 -8.69 10.41
N LEU A 10 -35.71 -8.88 9.38
CA LEU A 10 -35.25 -9.19 8.04
C LEU A 10 -34.52 -7.99 7.42
N VAL A 11 -35.05 -6.79 7.62
CA VAL A 11 -34.40 -5.56 7.14
C VAL A 11 -33.09 -5.35 7.84
N ALA A 12 -33.00 -5.51 9.16
CA ALA A 12 -31.80 -5.38 9.93
C ALA A 12 -30.73 -6.40 9.48
N LEU A 13 -31.15 -7.65 9.27
CA LEU A 13 -30.27 -8.71 8.80
C LEU A 13 -29.68 -8.39 7.42
N ALA A 14 -30.51 -7.90 6.51
CA ALA A 14 -30.09 -7.52 5.17
C ALA A 14 -29.07 -6.39 5.22
N LEU A 15 -29.29 -5.37 6.04
CA LEU A 15 -28.38 -4.24 6.20
C LEU A 15 -27.02 -4.67 6.80
N VAL A 16 -27.04 -5.51 7.83
CA VAL A 16 -25.82 -6.01 8.45
C VAL A 16 -25.03 -6.88 7.47
N SER A 17 -25.70 -7.78 6.76
CA SER A 17 -25.05 -8.64 5.77
C SER A 17 -24.45 -7.83 4.62
N GLY A 18 -25.21 -6.86 4.09
CA GLY A 18 -24.72 -5.99 3.03
C GLY A 18 -23.54 -5.14 3.47
N GLY A 19 -23.60 -4.58 4.68
CA GLY A 19 -22.51 -3.80 5.25
C GLY A 19 -21.26 -4.64 5.46
N ALA A 20 -21.40 -5.86 5.99
CA ALA A 20 -20.27 -6.75 6.23
C ALA A 20 -19.56 -7.15 4.93
N LEU A 21 -20.29 -7.29 3.82
CA LEU A 21 -19.71 -7.60 2.52
C LEU A 21 -18.98 -6.41 1.90
N LEU A 22 -19.46 -5.19 2.14
CA LEU A 22 -18.88 -3.98 1.57
C LEU A 22 -17.67 -3.47 2.35
N LEU A 23 -17.61 -3.71 3.66
CA LEU A 23 -16.53 -3.20 4.50
C LEU A 23 -15.12 -3.58 4.03
N PRO A 24 -14.81 -4.86 3.76
CA PRO A 24 -13.47 -5.23 3.27
C PRO A 24 -13.15 -4.58 1.94
N TYR A 25 -14.14 -4.47 1.07
CA TYR A 25 -13.98 -3.85 -0.24
C TYR A 25 -13.62 -2.38 -0.12
N LEU A 26 -14.32 -1.65 0.75
CA LEU A 26 -14.06 -0.23 0.98
C LEU A 26 -12.69 -0.01 1.64
N GLN A 27 -12.32 -0.86 2.59
CA GLN A 27 -11.03 -0.77 3.26
C GLN A 27 -9.86 -1.02 2.30
N GLN A 28 -10.00 -1.99 1.41
CA GLN A 28 -8.98 -2.28 0.42
C GLN A 28 -8.80 -1.12 -0.58
N ARG A 29 -9.90 -0.45 -0.90
CA ARG A 29 -9.88 0.63 -1.88
C ARG A 29 -9.17 1.88 -1.39
N GLY A 30 -9.22 2.14 -0.09
CA GLY A 30 -8.70 3.38 0.50
C GLY A 30 -7.18 3.51 0.54
N ASN A 31 -6.45 2.38 0.48
CA ASN A 31 -5.01 2.37 0.74
C ASN A 31 -4.15 2.01 -0.46
N LYS A 32 -4.74 1.79 -1.63
CA LYS A 32 -4.00 1.39 -2.82
C LYS A 32 -3.98 2.50 -3.85
N LEU A 33 -2.78 2.77 -4.38
CA LEU A 33 -2.60 3.73 -5.47
C LEU A 33 -2.59 3.02 -6.81
N THR A 34 -3.18 3.67 -7.81
CA THR A 34 -2.99 3.27 -9.20
C THR A 34 -1.58 3.65 -9.64
N LEU A 35 -1.11 3.07 -10.74
CA LEU A 35 0.20 3.40 -11.28
C LEU A 35 0.30 4.88 -11.66
N LEU A 36 -0.78 5.46 -12.19
CA LEU A 36 -0.80 6.87 -12.54
C LEU A 36 -0.67 7.77 -11.31
N GLN A 37 -1.42 7.47 -10.25
CA GLN A 37 -1.35 8.21 -9.01
C GLN A 37 0.04 8.12 -8.38
N ALA A 38 0.64 6.93 -8.39
CA ALA A 38 1.98 6.73 -7.87
C ALA A 38 3.01 7.54 -8.65
N THR A 39 2.91 7.54 -9.97
CA THR A 39 3.80 8.33 -10.84
C THR A 39 3.71 9.81 -10.52
N GLN A 40 2.49 10.32 -10.36
CA GLN A 40 2.27 11.72 -10.00
C GLN A 40 2.91 12.08 -8.66
N MET A 41 2.77 11.21 -7.65
CA MET A 41 3.38 11.43 -6.35
C MET A 41 4.90 11.41 -6.42
N LEU A 42 5.48 10.49 -7.20
CA LEU A 42 6.92 10.41 -7.39
C LEU A 42 7.48 11.67 -8.06
N ASN A 43 6.75 12.23 -9.00
CA ASN A 43 7.16 13.44 -9.69
C ASN A 43 7.16 14.68 -8.79
N GLN A 44 6.41 14.65 -7.69
CA GLN A 44 6.42 15.74 -6.72
C GLN A 44 7.68 15.76 -5.85
N GLY A 45 8.42 14.66 -5.79
CA GLY A 45 9.71 14.60 -5.11
C GLY A 45 9.69 14.54 -3.59
N LYS A 46 8.51 14.50 -2.98
CA LYS A 46 8.37 14.46 -1.51
C LYS A 46 7.99 13.09 -0.96
N THR A 47 7.74 12.13 -1.83
CA THR A 47 7.24 10.82 -1.44
C THR A 47 8.39 9.88 -1.13
N LEU A 48 8.27 9.18 0.01
CA LEU A 48 9.18 8.09 0.36
C LEU A 48 8.69 6.82 -0.34
N VAL A 49 9.57 6.18 -1.09
CA VAL A 49 9.27 4.86 -1.69
C VAL A 49 9.96 3.80 -0.86
N LEU A 50 9.17 2.91 -0.28
CA LEU A 50 9.68 1.82 0.55
C LEU A 50 9.45 0.48 -0.16
N ASP A 51 10.53 -0.18 -0.53
CA ASP A 51 10.49 -1.50 -1.17
C ASP A 51 10.71 -2.56 -0.11
N VAL A 52 9.70 -3.40 0.11
CA VAL A 52 9.74 -4.45 1.15
C VAL A 52 10.05 -5.83 0.59
N ARG A 53 10.54 -5.89 -0.66
CA ARG A 53 10.99 -7.15 -1.26
C ARG A 53 12.35 -7.56 -0.71
N ALA A 54 12.77 -8.78 -1.03
CA ALA A 54 14.10 -9.23 -0.68
C ALA A 54 15.18 -8.38 -1.35
N ALA A 55 16.36 -8.30 -0.75
CA ALA A 55 17.45 -7.47 -1.24
C ALA A 55 17.87 -7.83 -2.68
N GLU A 56 17.85 -9.11 -3.03
CA GLU A 56 18.18 -9.56 -4.38
C GLU A 56 17.17 -9.06 -5.42
N GLN A 57 15.89 -9.05 -5.06
CA GLN A 57 14.84 -8.54 -5.94
C GLN A 57 14.98 -7.04 -6.13
N PHE A 58 15.28 -6.32 -5.06
CA PHE A 58 15.53 -4.88 -5.12
C PHE A 58 16.71 -4.55 -6.03
N ALA A 59 17.81 -5.28 -5.89
CA ALA A 59 19.00 -5.06 -6.68
C ALA A 59 18.76 -5.32 -8.18
N ALA A 60 17.88 -6.26 -8.50
CA ALA A 60 17.54 -6.58 -9.88
C ALA A 60 16.73 -5.49 -10.58
N GLY A 61 16.04 -4.65 -9.83
CA GLY A 61 15.26 -3.55 -10.38
C GLY A 61 14.32 -2.98 -9.34
N HIS A 62 14.31 -1.66 -9.20
CA HIS A 62 13.46 -0.97 -8.21
C HIS A 62 13.06 0.41 -8.73
N LEU A 63 12.10 1.03 -8.06
CA LEU A 63 11.69 2.38 -8.38
C LEU A 63 12.77 3.38 -7.99
N ARG A 64 12.78 4.50 -8.70
CA ARG A 64 13.73 5.59 -8.44
C ARG A 64 13.65 6.05 -6.99
N ASP A 65 14.80 6.22 -6.36
CA ASP A 65 14.95 6.71 -4.98
C ASP A 65 14.28 5.82 -3.93
N ALA A 66 13.97 4.56 -4.27
CA ALA A 66 13.39 3.63 -3.33
C ALA A 66 14.40 3.18 -2.28
N ARG A 67 13.91 3.02 -1.05
CA ARG A 67 14.68 2.40 0.02
C ARG A 67 14.24 0.96 0.18
N ASN A 68 15.20 0.07 0.33
CA ASN A 68 14.91 -1.34 0.53
C ASN A 68 15.01 -1.70 2.01
N ILE A 69 13.88 -2.06 2.59
CA ILE A 69 13.82 -2.68 3.91
C ILE A 69 12.91 -3.89 3.76
N PRO A 70 13.49 -5.10 3.65
CA PRO A 70 12.66 -6.32 3.50
C PRO A 70 11.62 -6.42 4.61
N LEU A 71 10.46 -6.95 4.28
CA LEU A 71 9.33 -7.03 5.22
C LEU A 71 9.73 -7.69 6.55
N LYS A 72 10.59 -8.71 6.51
CA LYS A 72 11.06 -9.41 7.70
C LYS A 72 11.85 -8.50 8.64
N GLU A 73 12.56 -7.53 8.10
CA GLU A 73 13.41 -6.62 8.86
C GLU A 73 12.71 -5.33 9.25
N LEU A 74 11.54 -5.07 8.66
CA LEU A 74 10.84 -3.81 8.84
C LEU A 74 10.60 -3.44 10.31
N PRO A 75 10.09 -4.35 11.18
CA PRO A 75 9.86 -3.99 12.57
C PRO A 75 11.12 -3.52 13.31
N GLN A 76 12.27 -4.06 12.96
CA GLN A 76 13.56 -3.72 13.60
C GLN A 76 14.18 -2.47 13.00
N ARG A 77 13.88 -2.18 11.74
CA ARG A 77 14.50 -1.09 10.99
C ARG A 77 13.59 0.11 10.78
N ILE A 78 12.36 0.04 11.24
CA ILE A 78 11.37 1.10 11.01
C ILE A 78 11.82 2.43 11.61
N GLY A 79 12.63 2.39 12.67
CA GLY A 79 13.19 3.58 13.29
C GLY A 79 14.11 4.39 12.35
N GLU A 80 14.68 3.75 11.31
CA GLU A 80 15.48 4.45 10.31
C GLU A 80 14.64 5.46 9.51
N LEU A 81 13.32 5.30 9.52
CA LEU A 81 12.39 6.14 8.77
C LEU A 81 11.73 7.23 9.63
N ASP A 82 12.09 7.33 10.91
CA ASP A 82 11.43 8.27 11.83
C ASP A 82 11.45 9.71 11.34
N LYS A 83 12.54 10.13 10.71
CA LYS A 83 12.69 11.49 10.20
C LYS A 83 11.77 11.77 9.00
N LEU A 84 11.20 10.73 8.42
CA LEU A 84 10.39 10.81 7.20
C LEU A 84 8.89 10.65 7.47
N LYS A 85 8.47 10.61 8.73
CA LYS A 85 7.07 10.38 9.11
C LYS A 85 6.09 11.39 8.54
N GLY A 86 6.53 12.61 8.29
CA GLY A 86 5.69 13.65 7.70
C GLY A 86 5.50 13.54 6.19
N ARG A 87 6.15 12.59 5.55
CA ARG A 87 6.07 12.42 4.09
C ARG A 87 5.10 11.31 3.73
N PRO A 88 4.42 11.43 2.56
CA PRO A 88 3.67 10.30 2.01
C PRO A 88 4.61 9.12 1.74
N VAL A 89 4.14 7.91 1.97
CA VAL A 89 4.91 6.68 1.74
C VAL A 89 4.19 5.80 0.74
N ILE A 90 4.90 5.36 -0.29
CA ILE A 90 4.42 4.33 -1.21
C ILE A 90 5.17 3.05 -0.89
N VAL A 91 4.44 2.01 -0.49
CA VAL A 91 5.00 0.70 -0.20
C VAL A 91 4.96 -0.15 -1.47
N VAL A 92 6.11 -0.70 -1.84
CA VAL A 92 6.26 -1.52 -3.05
C VAL A 92 6.60 -2.95 -2.66
N CYS A 93 5.85 -3.91 -3.20
CA CYS A 93 6.18 -5.33 -3.09
C CYS A 93 6.06 -5.97 -4.46
N GLN A 94 6.29 -7.27 -4.57
CA GLN A 94 6.32 -7.94 -5.87
C GLN A 94 4.96 -7.87 -6.59
N ASN A 95 3.87 -8.15 -5.88
CA ASN A 95 2.53 -8.24 -6.49
C ASN A 95 1.45 -7.48 -5.71
N GLY A 96 1.82 -6.71 -4.71
CA GLY A 96 0.88 -5.92 -3.91
C GLY A 96 0.35 -6.60 -2.64
N THR A 97 0.56 -7.89 -2.45
CA THR A 97 0.00 -8.62 -1.30
C THR A 97 0.74 -8.34 0.01
N GLN A 98 2.06 -8.25 -0.03
CA GLN A 98 2.87 -8.00 1.16
C GLN A 98 2.83 -6.55 1.61
N ALA A 99 2.45 -5.65 0.72
CA ALA A 99 2.38 -4.22 1.03
C ALA A 99 1.42 -3.94 2.18
N MET A 100 0.33 -4.68 2.30
CA MET A 100 -0.65 -4.48 3.37
C MET A 100 -0.04 -4.66 4.76
N LYS A 101 0.84 -5.63 4.92
CA LYS A 101 1.53 -5.87 6.20
C LYS A 101 2.47 -4.72 6.54
N ALA A 102 3.19 -4.24 5.54
CA ALA A 102 4.10 -3.11 5.71
C ALA A 102 3.34 -1.82 6.00
N GLU A 103 2.21 -1.60 5.33
CA GLU A 103 1.34 -0.44 5.59
C GLU A 103 0.87 -0.42 7.04
N ALA A 104 0.43 -1.57 7.55
CA ALA A 104 -0.04 -1.68 8.92
C ALA A 104 1.09 -1.35 9.92
N ALA A 105 2.30 -1.85 9.66
CA ALA A 105 3.45 -1.58 10.51
C ALA A 105 3.82 -0.09 10.51
N LEU A 106 3.78 0.54 9.33
CA LEU A 106 4.09 1.96 9.20
C LEU A 106 3.05 2.84 9.90
N LYS A 107 1.77 2.54 9.73
CA LYS A 107 0.70 3.28 10.41
C LYS A 107 0.84 3.18 11.93
N LYS A 108 1.16 1.98 12.42
CA LYS A 108 1.38 1.74 13.84
C LYS A 108 2.57 2.53 14.37
N ALA A 109 3.57 2.77 13.54
CA ALA A 109 4.77 3.52 13.89
C ALA A 109 4.57 5.05 13.83
N GLY A 110 3.43 5.53 13.33
CA GLY A 110 3.12 6.95 13.29
C GLY A 110 3.05 7.60 11.91
N PHE A 111 3.22 6.83 10.85
CA PHE A 111 3.04 7.33 9.48
C PHE A 111 1.54 7.49 9.19
N THR A 112 1.16 8.63 8.65
CA THR A 112 -0.25 8.95 8.38
C THR A 112 -0.66 8.72 6.94
N ASP A 113 0.22 9.03 5.97
CA ASP A 113 -0.05 8.91 4.54
C ASP A 113 0.69 7.71 3.97
N VAL A 114 0.12 6.52 4.14
CA VAL A 114 0.74 5.27 3.69
C VAL A 114 -0.13 4.62 2.62
N TYR A 115 0.47 4.31 1.49
CA TYR A 115 -0.22 3.74 0.33
C TYR A 115 0.55 2.53 -0.19
N GLY A 116 -0.18 1.52 -0.68
CA GLY A 116 0.40 0.39 -1.38
C GLY A 116 0.30 0.58 -2.89
N LEU A 117 1.36 0.26 -3.61
CA LEU A 117 1.33 0.29 -5.08
C LEU A 117 0.47 -0.87 -5.59
N ARG A 118 -0.59 -0.54 -6.32
CA ARG A 118 -1.53 -1.52 -6.83
C ARG A 118 -0.84 -2.48 -7.80
N GLY A 119 -0.94 -3.79 -7.50
CA GLY A 119 -0.28 -4.81 -8.30
C GLY A 119 1.23 -4.89 -8.11
N GLY A 120 1.81 -4.01 -7.30
CA GLY A 120 3.24 -4.02 -6.97
C GLY A 120 4.15 -3.79 -8.17
N ILE A 121 5.38 -4.24 -8.04
CA ILE A 121 6.40 -4.10 -9.09
C ILE A 121 6.01 -4.83 -10.38
N ALA A 122 5.28 -5.95 -10.27
CA ALA A 122 4.83 -6.70 -11.45
C ALA A 122 3.94 -5.86 -12.36
N ALA A 123 3.00 -5.10 -11.75
CA ALA A 123 2.13 -4.20 -12.53
C ALA A 123 2.92 -3.04 -13.13
N TRP A 124 3.89 -2.50 -12.38
CA TRP A 124 4.76 -1.42 -12.85
C TRP A 124 5.53 -1.84 -14.10
N GLN A 125 6.16 -3.00 -14.04
CA GLN A 125 6.89 -3.56 -15.19
C GLN A 125 5.95 -3.88 -16.35
N GLY A 126 4.76 -4.40 -16.05
CA GLY A 126 3.77 -4.75 -17.05
C GLY A 126 3.29 -3.55 -17.88
N GLN A 127 3.37 -2.35 -17.33
CA GLN A 127 3.04 -1.11 -18.04
C GLN A 127 4.25 -0.50 -18.75
N GLY A 128 5.39 -1.18 -18.73
CA GLY A 128 6.59 -0.68 -19.38
C GLY A 128 7.25 0.49 -18.66
N LEU A 129 6.92 0.71 -17.40
CA LEU A 129 7.49 1.80 -16.62
C LEU A 129 8.93 1.46 -16.19
N PRO A 130 9.83 2.47 -16.11
CA PRO A 130 11.24 2.21 -15.88
C PRO A 130 11.57 1.77 -14.47
N LEU A 131 12.54 0.88 -14.34
CA LEU A 131 13.15 0.50 -13.09
C LEU A 131 14.63 0.85 -13.12
N ILE A 132 15.19 1.08 -11.93
CA ILE A 132 16.61 1.36 -11.75
C ILE A 132 17.25 0.11 -11.15
N THR A 133 18.45 -0.22 -11.59
CA THR A 133 19.24 -1.28 -10.97
C THR A 133 20.25 -0.66 -10.01
N LYS A 134 20.74 -1.45 -9.06
CA LYS A 134 21.73 -0.99 -8.10
C LYS A 134 23.00 -0.46 -8.78
N GLU A 135 23.35 -1.02 -9.90
CA GLU A 135 24.56 -0.65 -10.66
C GLU A 135 24.42 0.69 -11.38
N ALA A 136 23.20 1.19 -11.53
CA ALA A 136 22.92 2.44 -12.24
C ALA A 136 23.03 3.69 -11.37
N LYS A 137 23.45 3.56 -10.13
CA LYS A 137 23.63 4.70 -9.23
C LYS A 137 24.89 5.48 -9.53
#